data_ead1e1ae4771c29b69fef6c80c9f8149
#
_entry.id   ead1e1ae4771c29b69fef6c80c9f8149
#
_cell.length_a   1.000
_cell.length_b   1.000
_cell.length_c   1.000
_cell.angle_alpha   90.00
_cell.angle_beta   90.00
_cell.angle_gamma   90.00
#
_symmetry.space_group_name_H-M   'P 1'
#
loop_
_entity.id
_entity.type
_entity.pdbx_description
1 polymer ?
#
loop_
_entity_poly.entity_id
_entity_poly.type
_entity_poly.pdbx_seq_one_letter_code
_entity_poly.pdbx_strand_id
1 'polypeptide(L)'
;MDKIKVLVVDDLKSSRLTLGGILEDEGHNVVLAENGYQAIEAAKQVPFDLVFMDIKMPGINGVQTFREVKKTNPHAAVIMMTAYSVEDLVREALEEGAYAVVYKPFDMEHVVSIIESVLHRTLILVVDDYFADRETLKSILEERGYRVFVAENGNEALTQVKEKHFDIIFLDVRLPDIDGARIFEEVKAIDPEAAVIMMTGYSEEELVRRAISHGAYTCIYKPFDVEKILTVVGEISQKIPAKD
;
A
#
# COMPACT_ATOMS: atom_id res chain seq x y z
N MET A 1 2.29 -12.78 12.82
CA MET A 1 2.86 -11.90 11.79
C MET A 1 4.23 -12.43 11.40
N ASP A 2 4.56 -12.44 10.12
CA ASP A 2 5.89 -12.85 9.67
C ASP A 2 6.93 -11.83 10.12
N LYS A 3 8.05 -12.36 10.62
CA LYS A 3 9.11 -11.55 11.23
C LYS A 3 10.03 -10.97 10.16
N ILE A 4 9.93 -9.67 9.88
CA ILE A 4 10.76 -8.97 8.89
C ILE A 4 11.95 -8.24 9.52
N LYS A 5 12.93 -7.92 8.68
CA LYS A 5 14.07 -7.07 9.04
C LYS A 5 13.79 -5.63 8.67
N VAL A 6 13.76 -4.78 9.68
CA VAL A 6 13.45 -3.35 9.54
C VAL A 6 14.68 -2.51 9.90
N LEU A 7 15.02 -1.55 9.05
CA LEU A 7 16.01 -0.53 9.35
C LEU A 7 15.28 0.78 9.70
N VAL A 8 15.59 1.37 10.85
CA VAL A 8 15.07 2.68 11.26
C VAL A 8 16.22 3.68 11.29
N VAL A 9 16.11 4.71 10.44
CA VAL A 9 17.14 5.74 10.26
C VAL A 9 16.58 7.09 10.66
N ASP A 10 17.09 7.68 11.72
CA ASP A 10 16.63 8.96 12.25
C ASP A 10 17.76 9.56 13.12
N ASP A 11 18.10 10.82 12.96
CA ASP A 11 19.14 11.47 13.77
C ASP A 11 18.66 11.79 15.19
N LEU A 12 17.33 11.93 15.38
CA LEU A 12 16.74 12.14 16.69
C LEU A 12 16.61 10.81 17.46
N LYS A 13 17.39 10.66 18.50
CA LYS A 13 17.41 9.44 19.33
C LYS A 13 16.03 9.04 19.86
N SER A 14 15.20 10.00 20.28
CA SER A 14 13.86 9.73 20.80
C SER A 14 12.96 9.12 19.71
N SER A 15 12.93 9.70 18.54
CA SER A 15 12.12 9.22 17.39
C SER A 15 12.56 7.81 17.00
N ARG A 16 13.86 7.61 16.83
CA ARG A 16 14.47 6.32 16.47
C ARG A 16 14.16 5.21 17.47
N LEU A 17 14.28 5.49 18.78
CA LEU A 17 13.99 4.50 19.82
C LEU A 17 12.48 4.23 19.96
N THR A 18 11.63 5.24 19.83
CA THR A 18 10.18 5.05 19.91
C THR A 18 9.68 4.16 18.78
N LEU A 19 10.04 4.48 17.53
CA LEU A 19 9.62 3.66 16.39
C LEU A 19 10.25 2.27 16.44
N GLY A 20 11.55 2.18 16.77
CA GLY A 20 12.24 0.90 16.90
C GLY A 20 11.60 -0.01 17.96
N GLY A 21 11.31 0.53 19.15
CA GLY A 21 10.66 -0.24 20.22
C GLY A 21 9.27 -0.76 19.83
N ILE A 22 8.46 0.05 19.17
CA ILE A 22 7.14 -0.38 18.69
C ILE A 22 7.28 -1.52 17.68
N LEU A 23 8.19 -1.41 16.72
CA LEU A 23 8.44 -2.46 15.73
C LEU A 23 8.98 -3.75 16.35
N GLU A 24 9.79 -3.65 17.41
CA GLU A 24 10.26 -4.81 18.18
C GLU A 24 9.11 -5.46 18.97
N ASP A 25 8.21 -4.66 19.56
CA ASP A 25 7.01 -5.14 20.26
C ASP A 25 6.05 -5.87 19.32
N GLU A 26 5.94 -5.43 18.06
CA GLU A 26 5.22 -6.13 16.98
C GLU A 26 5.96 -7.41 16.48
N GLY A 27 7.14 -7.70 17.02
CA GLY A 27 7.87 -8.92 16.75
C GLY A 27 8.89 -8.85 15.61
N HIS A 28 9.14 -7.69 15.04
CA HIS A 28 10.10 -7.52 13.94
C HIS A 28 11.57 -7.47 14.40
N ASN A 29 12.50 -7.73 13.48
CA ASN A 29 13.93 -7.57 13.73
C ASN A 29 14.38 -6.16 13.35
N VAL A 30 14.65 -5.30 14.31
CA VAL A 30 14.96 -3.89 14.07
C VAL A 30 16.46 -3.61 14.17
N VAL A 31 16.95 -2.87 13.20
CA VAL A 31 18.28 -2.26 13.21
C VAL A 31 18.13 -0.75 13.24
N LEU A 32 18.85 -0.08 14.12
CA LEU A 32 18.77 1.37 14.29
C LEU A 32 20.04 2.04 13.72
N ALA A 33 19.87 3.08 12.91
CA ALA A 33 20.93 3.90 12.38
C ALA A 33 20.67 5.39 12.72
N GLU A 34 21.67 6.10 13.17
CA GLU A 34 21.54 7.51 13.59
C GLU A 34 21.85 8.53 12.49
N ASN A 35 22.27 8.05 11.33
CA ASN A 35 22.54 8.88 10.16
C ASN A 35 22.59 8.02 8.89
N GLY A 36 22.63 8.69 7.72
CA GLY A 36 22.65 8.00 6.44
C GLY A 36 23.87 7.13 6.19
N TYR A 37 25.03 7.49 6.72
CA TYR A 37 26.24 6.67 6.56
C TYR A 37 26.14 5.32 7.27
N GLN A 38 25.62 5.32 8.50
CA GLN A 38 25.35 4.07 9.23
C GLN A 38 24.28 3.23 8.52
N ALA A 39 23.24 3.87 7.97
CA ALA A 39 22.20 3.18 7.22
C ALA A 39 22.75 2.47 5.98
N ILE A 40 23.61 3.15 5.20
CA ILE A 40 24.27 2.57 4.03
C ILE A 40 25.15 1.39 4.42
N GLU A 41 25.91 1.53 5.50
CA GLU A 41 26.79 0.46 5.96
C GLU A 41 25.99 -0.76 6.45
N ALA A 42 24.90 -0.54 7.19
CA ALA A 42 24.00 -1.62 7.59
C ALA A 42 23.36 -2.34 6.38
N ALA A 43 22.94 -1.58 5.38
CA ALA A 43 22.35 -2.12 4.15
C ALA A 43 23.32 -2.96 3.29
N LYS A 44 24.62 -2.75 3.41
CA LYS A 44 25.64 -3.60 2.77
C LYS A 44 25.84 -4.93 3.48
N GLN A 45 25.58 -4.97 4.79
CA GLN A 45 25.84 -6.16 5.60
C GLN A 45 24.67 -7.15 5.60
N VAL A 46 23.43 -6.64 5.58
CA VAL A 46 22.22 -7.46 5.60
C VAL A 46 21.14 -6.88 4.68
N PRO A 47 20.35 -7.73 4.01
CA PRO A 47 19.15 -7.25 3.32
C PRO A 47 18.07 -6.87 4.32
N PHE A 48 17.37 -5.77 4.03
CA PHE A 48 16.20 -5.32 4.76
C PHE A 48 14.94 -5.46 3.91
N ASP A 49 13.84 -5.83 4.52
CA ASP A 49 12.52 -5.87 3.88
C ASP A 49 11.90 -4.48 3.86
N LEU A 50 12.11 -3.71 4.94
CA LEU A 50 11.54 -2.40 5.16
C LEU A 50 12.57 -1.43 5.75
N VAL A 51 12.55 -0.19 5.29
CA VAL A 51 13.41 0.89 5.79
C VAL A 51 12.55 2.12 6.11
N PHE A 52 12.56 2.56 7.36
CA PHE A 52 12.07 3.89 7.74
C PHE A 52 13.23 4.87 7.70
N MET A 53 13.11 5.94 6.90
CA MET A 53 14.20 6.87 6.59
C MET A 53 13.79 8.31 6.86
N ASP A 54 14.38 8.98 7.85
CA ASP A 54 14.17 10.41 8.02
C ASP A 54 14.74 11.20 6.83
N ILE A 55 13.97 12.16 6.33
CA ILE A 55 14.39 13.01 5.21
C ILE A 55 15.49 13.97 5.65
N LYS A 56 15.35 14.60 6.82
CA LYS A 56 16.30 15.61 7.31
C LYS A 56 17.30 15.00 8.27
N MET A 57 18.49 14.73 7.80
CA MET A 57 19.60 14.26 8.63
C MET A 57 20.88 15.06 8.35
N PRO A 58 21.77 15.23 9.37
CA PRO A 58 23.08 15.83 9.17
C PRO A 58 23.97 15.01 8.22
N GLY A 59 24.76 15.69 7.40
CA GLY A 59 25.65 15.06 6.43
C GLY A 59 24.94 14.77 5.12
N ILE A 60 24.55 13.54 4.89
CA ILE A 60 23.70 13.15 3.74
C ILE A 60 22.24 13.06 4.18
N ASN A 61 21.35 13.64 3.39
CA ASN A 61 19.91 13.62 3.65
C ASN A 61 19.30 12.25 3.34
N GLY A 62 18.02 12.07 3.76
CA GLY A 62 17.31 10.81 3.57
C GLY A 62 17.15 10.39 2.11
N VAL A 63 16.95 11.34 1.17
CA VAL A 63 16.80 11.02 -0.26
C VAL A 63 18.12 10.51 -0.84
N GLN A 64 19.24 11.16 -0.49
CA GLN A 64 20.56 10.70 -0.90
C GLN A 64 20.88 9.31 -0.30
N THR A 65 20.53 9.10 0.98
CA THR A 65 20.70 7.81 1.65
C THR A 65 19.84 6.72 0.99
N PHE A 66 18.60 7.04 0.67
CA PHE A 66 17.66 6.16 -0.03
C PHE A 66 18.25 5.62 -1.34
N ARG A 67 18.83 6.48 -2.17
CA ARG A 67 19.48 6.08 -3.43
C ARG A 67 20.59 5.04 -3.20
N GLU A 68 21.41 5.27 -2.20
CA GLU A 68 22.53 4.35 -1.88
C GLU A 68 22.02 3.03 -1.30
N VAL A 69 21.03 3.06 -0.41
CA VAL A 69 20.41 1.86 0.16
C VAL A 69 19.75 1.02 -0.94
N LYS A 70 19.03 1.65 -1.88
CA LYS A 70 18.39 0.93 -3.01
C LYS A 70 19.37 0.24 -3.94
N LYS A 71 20.63 0.67 -4.04
CA LYS A 71 21.67 -0.02 -4.83
C LYS A 71 22.01 -1.40 -4.26
N THR A 72 22.01 -1.53 -2.94
CA THR A 72 22.35 -2.77 -2.24
C THR A 72 21.12 -3.58 -1.82
N ASN A 73 20.02 -2.92 -1.58
CA ASN A 73 18.71 -3.49 -1.19
C ASN A 73 17.60 -3.05 -2.18
N PRO A 74 17.63 -3.49 -3.45
CA PRO A 74 16.70 -3.00 -4.48
C PRO A 74 15.24 -3.33 -4.18
N HIS A 75 14.98 -4.39 -3.43
CA HIS A 75 13.63 -4.86 -3.09
C HIS A 75 13.11 -4.30 -1.76
N ALA A 76 13.95 -3.66 -0.94
CA ALA A 76 13.50 -3.05 0.31
C ALA A 76 12.43 -1.99 0.05
N ALA A 77 11.29 -2.06 0.75
CA ALA A 77 10.35 -0.96 0.78
C ALA A 77 10.94 0.17 1.63
N VAL A 78 11.03 1.39 1.09
CA VAL A 78 11.56 2.54 1.83
C VAL A 78 10.45 3.54 2.09
N ILE A 79 10.18 3.77 3.37
CA ILE A 79 9.20 4.73 3.87
C ILE A 79 9.95 5.97 4.33
N MET A 80 9.66 7.10 3.72
CA MET A 80 10.26 8.37 4.12
C MET A 80 9.53 8.94 5.33
N MET A 81 10.28 9.38 6.34
CA MET A 81 9.74 10.02 7.53
C MET A 81 10.04 11.51 7.48
N THR A 82 9.10 12.37 7.81
CA THR A 82 9.34 13.82 7.77
C THR A 82 8.46 14.60 8.73
N ALA A 83 8.94 15.80 9.13
CA ALA A 83 8.10 16.89 9.62
C ALA A 83 7.69 17.77 8.41
N TYR A 84 6.54 18.41 8.47
CA TYR A 84 5.80 19.12 7.39
C TYR A 84 6.56 20.14 6.48
N SER A 85 7.88 20.26 6.53
CA SER A 85 8.61 21.38 5.93
C SER A 85 9.55 21.02 4.78
N VAL A 86 9.29 19.95 3.99
CA VAL A 86 10.22 19.45 2.95
C VAL A 86 9.51 18.88 1.71
N GLU A 87 8.47 19.56 1.23
CA GLU A 87 7.64 19.08 0.11
C GLU A 87 8.43 18.70 -1.15
N ASP A 88 9.48 19.48 -1.49
CA ASP A 88 10.31 19.17 -2.66
C ASP A 88 11.08 17.85 -2.50
N LEU A 89 11.65 17.58 -1.32
CA LEU A 89 12.35 16.31 -1.04
C LEU A 89 11.39 15.12 -0.93
N VAL A 90 10.18 15.33 -0.44
CA VAL A 90 9.12 14.32 -0.44
C VAL A 90 8.75 13.92 -1.86
N ARG A 91 8.51 14.90 -2.72
CA ARG A 91 8.20 14.67 -4.13
C ARG A 91 9.34 13.93 -4.84
N GLU A 92 10.59 14.39 -4.65
CA GLU A 92 11.79 13.76 -5.21
C GLU A 92 11.89 12.27 -4.78
N ALA A 93 11.68 11.97 -3.50
CA ALA A 93 11.73 10.60 -3.00
C ALA A 93 10.65 9.70 -3.61
N LEU A 94 9.42 10.21 -3.76
CA LEU A 94 8.32 9.46 -4.38
C LEU A 94 8.55 9.22 -5.88
N GLU A 95 9.02 10.23 -6.61
CA GLU A 95 9.39 10.10 -8.04
C GLU A 95 10.52 9.06 -8.24
N GLU A 96 11.40 8.91 -7.27
CA GLU A 96 12.48 7.91 -7.28
C GLU A 96 12.07 6.53 -6.75
N GLY A 97 10.80 6.35 -6.37
CA GLY A 97 10.24 5.08 -5.98
C GLY A 97 10.31 4.75 -4.48
N ALA A 98 10.33 5.77 -3.62
CA ALA A 98 10.00 5.57 -2.21
C ALA A 98 8.59 4.99 -2.09
N TYR A 99 8.40 4.04 -1.17
CA TYR A 99 7.16 3.28 -1.05
C TYR A 99 6.02 4.15 -0.51
N ALA A 100 6.31 4.93 0.52
CA ALA A 100 5.36 5.83 1.18
C ALA A 100 6.08 6.96 1.93
N VAL A 101 5.30 7.93 2.40
CA VAL A 101 5.77 9.00 3.28
C VAL A 101 4.92 9.02 4.55
N VAL A 102 5.57 9.10 5.71
CA VAL A 102 4.91 9.21 7.02
C VAL A 102 5.32 10.51 7.69
N TYR A 103 4.33 11.25 8.17
CA TYR A 103 4.55 12.53 8.85
C TYR A 103 4.72 12.34 10.35
N LYS A 104 5.69 13.06 10.93
CA LYS A 104 5.89 13.12 12.38
C LYS A 104 4.97 14.20 13.00
N PRO A 105 4.30 13.96 14.15
CA PRO A 105 4.36 12.76 14.98
C PRO A 105 3.67 11.57 14.34
N PHE A 106 4.19 10.36 14.58
CA PHE A 106 3.68 9.14 13.94
C PHE A 106 2.27 8.79 14.42
N ASP A 107 1.38 8.58 13.49
CA ASP A 107 0.15 7.82 13.70
C ASP A 107 0.50 6.32 13.63
N MET A 108 0.37 5.63 14.73
CA MET A 108 0.78 4.23 14.84
C MET A 108 -0.11 3.28 14.04
N GLU A 109 -1.40 3.54 13.94
CA GLU A 109 -2.31 2.75 13.12
C GLU A 109 -1.89 2.86 11.64
N HIS A 110 -1.51 4.07 11.22
CA HIS A 110 -0.98 4.30 9.88
C HIS A 110 0.36 3.58 9.64
N VAL A 111 1.31 3.62 10.59
CA VAL A 111 2.59 2.90 10.48
C VAL A 111 2.37 1.40 10.35
N VAL A 112 1.50 0.81 11.19
CA VAL A 112 1.17 -0.62 11.15
C VAL A 112 0.52 -0.99 9.81
N SER A 113 -0.43 -0.20 9.31
CA SER A 113 -1.08 -0.48 8.02
C SER A 113 -0.09 -0.45 6.84
N ILE A 114 0.90 0.45 6.86
CA ILE A 114 1.96 0.47 5.85
C ILE A 114 2.83 -0.80 5.94
N ILE A 115 3.19 -1.22 7.16
CA ILE A 115 3.96 -2.45 7.38
C ILE A 115 3.21 -3.66 6.82
N GLU A 116 1.92 -3.77 7.14
CA GLU A 116 1.07 -4.83 6.62
C GLU A 116 1.02 -4.81 5.08
N SER A 117 0.89 -3.63 4.47
CA SER A 117 0.87 -3.51 3.01
C SER A 117 2.19 -3.91 2.35
N VAL A 118 3.32 -3.65 3.02
CA VAL A 118 4.65 -4.10 2.57
C VAL A 118 4.82 -5.61 2.73
N LEU A 119 4.38 -6.16 3.87
CA LEU A 119 4.45 -7.58 4.17
C LEU A 119 3.62 -8.42 3.21
N HIS A 120 2.40 -7.99 2.98
CA HIS A 120 1.46 -8.72 2.13
C HIS A 120 1.59 -8.38 0.65
N ARG A 121 2.42 -7.37 0.29
CA ARG A 121 2.58 -6.88 -1.10
C ARG A 121 1.25 -6.75 -1.84
N THR A 122 0.21 -6.34 -1.11
CA THR A 122 -1.16 -6.28 -1.60
C THR A 122 -1.26 -5.40 -2.85
N LEU A 123 -1.62 -6.01 -3.97
CA LEU A 123 -1.88 -5.32 -5.21
C LEU A 123 -3.37 -5.05 -5.34
N ILE A 124 -3.74 -3.79 -5.52
CA ILE A 124 -5.13 -3.35 -5.62
C ILE A 124 -5.40 -2.84 -7.03
N LEU A 125 -6.49 -3.28 -7.64
CA LEU A 125 -7.03 -2.73 -8.88
C LEU A 125 -8.32 -1.96 -8.57
N VAL A 126 -8.42 -0.72 -9.05
CA VAL A 126 -9.64 0.10 -8.97
C VAL A 126 -10.21 0.26 -10.37
N VAL A 127 -11.43 -0.24 -10.58
CA VAL A 127 -12.13 -0.22 -11.87
C VAL A 127 -13.37 0.66 -11.75
N ASP A 128 -13.33 1.83 -12.39
CA ASP A 128 -14.39 2.82 -12.34
C ASP A 128 -14.27 3.75 -13.56
N ASP A 129 -15.34 4.01 -14.27
CA ASP A 129 -15.32 4.92 -15.43
C ASP A 129 -15.32 6.39 -15.01
N TYR A 130 -15.80 6.69 -13.80
CA TYR A 130 -15.81 8.06 -13.29
C TYR A 130 -14.44 8.43 -12.70
N PHE A 131 -13.72 9.29 -13.39
CA PHE A 131 -12.35 9.70 -13.05
C PHE A 131 -12.19 10.14 -11.59
N ALA A 132 -13.13 10.95 -11.06
CA ALA A 132 -13.02 11.48 -9.71
C ALA A 132 -13.13 10.38 -8.63
N ASP A 133 -14.00 9.39 -8.79
CA ASP A 133 -14.15 8.27 -7.86
C ASP A 133 -12.90 7.39 -7.89
N ARG A 134 -12.40 7.10 -9.09
CA ARG A 134 -11.19 6.31 -9.34
C ARG A 134 -9.95 6.94 -8.68
N GLU A 135 -9.71 8.25 -8.92
CA GLU A 135 -8.56 8.94 -8.34
C GLU A 135 -8.71 9.15 -6.83
N THR A 136 -9.94 9.38 -6.33
CA THR A 136 -10.19 9.50 -4.89
C THR A 136 -9.82 8.19 -4.18
N LEU A 137 -10.33 7.06 -4.67
CA LEU A 137 -10.06 5.76 -4.07
C LEU A 137 -8.58 5.38 -4.17
N LYS A 138 -7.96 5.64 -5.33
CA LYS A 138 -6.53 5.46 -5.52
C LYS A 138 -5.72 6.27 -4.50
N SER A 139 -6.00 7.58 -4.36
CA SER A 139 -5.27 8.44 -3.41
C SER A 139 -5.41 7.96 -1.97
N ILE A 140 -6.62 7.59 -1.53
CA ILE A 140 -6.87 7.06 -0.19
C ILE A 140 -6.02 5.82 0.09
N LEU A 141 -5.94 4.92 -0.86
CA LEU A 141 -5.22 3.65 -0.72
C LEU A 141 -3.70 3.84 -0.83
N GLU A 142 -3.23 4.69 -1.76
CA GLU A 142 -1.81 5.01 -1.90
C GLU A 142 -1.25 5.76 -0.68
N GLU A 143 -2.03 6.65 -0.06
CA GLU A 143 -1.68 7.30 1.22
C GLU A 143 -1.47 6.31 2.36
N ARG A 144 -2.06 5.12 2.27
CA ARG A 144 -1.88 4.02 3.23
C ARG A 144 -0.83 3.00 2.78
N GLY A 145 -0.08 3.31 1.70
CA GLY A 145 1.05 2.52 1.23
C GLY A 145 0.69 1.34 0.31
N TYR A 146 -0.57 1.16 -0.06
CA TYR A 146 -0.96 0.11 -1.01
C TYR A 146 -0.51 0.44 -2.44
N ARG A 147 -0.18 -0.60 -3.22
CA ARG A 147 0.09 -0.45 -4.65
C ARG A 147 -1.21 -0.51 -5.43
N VAL A 148 -1.61 0.62 -5.99
CA VAL A 148 -2.89 0.75 -6.68
C VAL A 148 -2.70 0.88 -8.18
N PHE A 149 -3.42 0.05 -8.92
CA PHE A 149 -3.59 0.13 -10.36
C PHE A 149 -5.03 0.60 -10.64
N VAL A 150 -5.22 1.21 -11.79
CA VAL A 150 -6.54 1.72 -12.16
C VAL A 150 -6.92 1.20 -13.54
N ALA A 151 -8.22 1.04 -13.78
CA ALA A 151 -8.82 0.77 -15.08
C ALA A 151 -10.08 1.62 -15.24
N GLU A 152 -10.30 2.20 -16.41
CA GLU A 152 -11.46 3.06 -16.68
C GLU A 152 -12.63 2.32 -17.32
N ASN A 153 -12.46 1.05 -17.63
CA ASN A 153 -13.48 0.20 -18.23
C ASN A 153 -13.18 -1.28 -17.99
N GLY A 154 -14.16 -2.13 -18.29
CA GLY A 154 -14.07 -3.57 -18.06
C GLY A 154 -13.02 -4.27 -18.90
N ASN A 155 -12.84 -3.88 -20.17
CA ASN A 155 -11.84 -4.48 -21.05
C ASN A 155 -10.42 -4.22 -20.57
N GLU A 156 -10.14 -3.02 -20.10
CA GLU A 156 -8.86 -2.67 -19.49
C GLU A 156 -8.62 -3.47 -18.22
N ALA A 157 -9.63 -3.56 -17.34
CA ALA A 157 -9.55 -4.37 -16.12
C ALA A 157 -9.22 -5.84 -16.43
N LEU A 158 -9.95 -6.47 -17.35
CA LEU A 158 -9.71 -7.85 -17.75
C LEU A 158 -8.34 -8.06 -18.40
N THR A 159 -7.83 -7.07 -19.12
CA THR A 159 -6.47 -7.13 -19.68
C THR A 159 -5.45 -7.16 -18.57
N GLN A 160 -5.57 -6.26 -17.58
CA GLN A 160 -4.64 -6.20 -16.45
C GLN A 160 -4.71 -7.47 -15.57
N VAL A 161 -5.90 -8.02 -15.31
CA VAL A 161 -6.08 -9.25 -14.52
C VAL A 161 -5.48 -10.47 -15.21
N LYS A 162 -5.44 -10.52 -16.55
CA LYS A 162 -4.76 -11.58 -17.31
C LYS A 162 -3.23 -11.50 -17.23
N GLU A 163 -2.70 -10.29 -17.06
CA GLU A 163 -1.26 -10.05 -17.04
C GLU A 163 -0.65 -10.20 -15.65
N LYS A 164 -1.41 -9.92 -14.60
CA LYS A 164 -0.94 -9.97 -13.21
C LYS A 164 -2.06 -10.31 -12.24
N HIS A 165 -1.70 -10.94 -11.14
CA HIS A 165 -2.60 -11.18 -10.02
C HIS A 165 -2.86 -9.87 -9.25
N PHE A 166 -4.11 -9.67 -8.84
CA PHE A 166 -4.51 -8.62 -7.89
C PHE A 166 -5.12 -9.26 -6.65
N ASP A 167 -4.65 -8.84 -5.49
CA ASP A 167 -5.17 -9.36 -4.22
C ASP A 167 -6.56 -8.79 -3.93
N ILE A 168 -6.79 -7.52 -4.29
CA ILE A 168 -8.06 -6.82 -4.10
C ILE A 168 -8.44 -6.12 -5.40
N ILE A 169 -9.70 -6.23 -5.79
CA ILE A 169 -10.26 -5.54 -6.95
C ILE A 169 -11.50 -4.76 -6.51
N PHE A 170 -11.46 -3.44 -6.57
CA PHE A 170 -12.62 -2.58 -6.46
C PHE A 170 -13.25 -2.46 -7.84
N LEU A 171 -14.50 -2.88 -7.99
CA LEU A 171 -15.18 -2.99 -9.27
C LEU A 171 -16.51 -2.24 -9.25
N ASP A 172 -16.63 -1.19 -10.06
CA ASP A 172 -17.91 -0.53 -10.27
C ASP A 172 -18.91 -1.47 -10.96
N VAL A 173 -20.12 -1.47 -10.45
CA VAL A 173 -21.23 -2.24 -11.01
C VAL A 173 -21.61 -1.72 -12.40
N ARG A 174 -21.49 -0.41 -12.65
CA ARG A 174 -21.83 0.23 -13.93
C ARG A 174 -20.57 0.69 -14.66
N LEU A 175 -20.20 -0.03 -15.69
CA LEU A 175 -19.14 0.37 -16.60
C LEU A 175 -19.69 0.55 -18.02
N PRO A 176 -19.07 1.39 -18.85
CA PRO A 176 -19.65 1.78 -20.15
C PRO A 176 -19.62 0.68 -21.21
N ASP A 177 -18.73 -0.31 -21.06
CA ASP A 177 -18.47 -1.35 -22.05
C ASP A 177 -19.02 -2.71 -21.68
N ILE A 178 -18.87 -3.13 -20.43
CA ILE A 178 -19.30 -4.45 -19.93
C ILE A 178 -19.92 -4.27 -18.54
N ASP A 179 -21.04 -4.95 -18.30
CA ASP A 179 -21.69 -4.99 -16.98
C ASP A 179 -20.70 -5.52 -15.91
N GLY A 180 -20.58 -4.80 -14.79
CA GLY A 180 -19.68 -5.14 -13.69
C GLY A 180 -19.90 -6.55 -13.14
N ALA A 181 -21.14 -7.06 -13.16
CA ALA A 181 -21.44 -8.43 -12.75
C ALA A 181 -20.78 -9.46 -13.68
N ARG A 182 -20.75 -9.19 -14.98
CA ARG A 182 -20.06 -10.05 -15.96
C ARG A 182 -18.54 -9.98 -15.80
N ILE A 183 -18.00 -8.78 -15.58
CA ILE A 183 -16.57 -8.63 -15.30
C ILE A 183 -16.19 -9.40 -14.04
N PHE A 184 -17.01 -9.32 -12.99
CA PHE A 184 -16.82 -10.10 -11.76
C PHE A 184 -16.71 -11.60 -12.05
N GLU A 185 -17.62 -12.17 -12.86
CA GLU A 185 -17.58 -13.59 -13.23
C GLU A 185 -16.28 -13.93 -14.00
N GLU A 186 -15.88 -13.09 -14.96
CA GLU A 186 -14.67 -13.29 -15.75
C GLU A 186 -13.40 -13.15 -14.90
N VAL A 187 -13.34 -12.18 -13.97
CA VAL A 187 -12.24 -12.03 -12.99
C VAL A 187 -12.13 -13.27 -12.13
N LYS A 188 -13.24 -13.76 -11.57
CA LYS A 188 -13.24 -14.97 -10.72
C LYS A 188 -12.90 -16.24 -11.48
N ALA A 189 -13.12 -16.28 -12.79
CA ALA A 189 -12.68 -17.39 -13.64
C ALA A 189 -11.17 -17.36 -13.92
N ILE A 190 -10.58 -16.16 -14.01
CA ILE A 190 -9.14 -15.96 -14.25
C ILE A 190 -8.37 -16.09 -12.93
N ASP A 191 -8.85 -15.42 -11.89
CA ASP A 191 -8.23 -15.32 -10.57
C ASP A 191 -9.25 -15.56 -9.45
N PRO A 192 -9.48 -16.84 -9.07
CA PRO A 192 -10.43 -17.19 -8.01
C PRO A 192 -10.08 -16.60 -6.63
N GLU A 193 -8.80 -16.36 -6.35
CA GLU A 193 -8.31 -15.87 -5.05
C GLU A 193 -8.49 -14.36 -4.89
N ALA A 194 -8.60 -13.60 -5.98
CA ALA A 194 -8.78 -12.14 -5.91
C ALA A 194 -10.04 -11.77 -5.09
N ALA A 195 -9.87 -10.92 -4.08
CA ALA A 195 -11.00 -10.41 -3.31
C ALA A 195 -11.68 -9.27 -4.09
N VAL A 196 -12.85 -9.52 -4.67
CA VAL A 196 -13.58 -8.51 -5.42
C VAL A 196 -14.57 -7.79 -4.51
N ILE A 197 -14.43 -6.47 -4.44
CA ILE A 197 -15.29 -5.53 -3.72
C ILE A 197 -16.12 -4.78 -4.76
N MET A 198 -17.44 -4.96 -4.73
CA MET A 198 -18.32 -4.24 -5.64
C MET A 198 -18.49 -2.80 -5.17
N MET A 199 -18.46 -1.84 -6.10
CA MET A 199 -18.75 -0.43 -5.84
C MET A 199 -20.05 -0.04 -6.54
N THR A 200 -20.95 0.66 -5.85
CA THR A 200 -22.26 0.99 -6.41
C THR A 200 -22.91 2.22 -5.79
N GLY A 201 -23.82 2.86 -6.54
CA GLY A 201 -24.80 3.78 -6.00
C GLY A 201 -25.97 3.04 -5.34
N TYR A 202 -26.76 3.74 -4.54
CA TYR A 202 -27.86 3.16 -3.73
C TYR A 202 -28.99 2.46 -4.53
N SER A 203 -29.00 2.51 -5.86
CA SER A 203 -30.10 2.01 -6.69
C SER A 203 -29.94 0.55 -7.18
N GLU A 204 -28.90 -0.17 -6.75
CA GLU A 204 -28.49 -1.44 -7.39
C GLU A 204 -28.43 -2.64 -6.44
N GLU A 205 -29.28 -2.64 -5.39
CA GLU A 205 -29.29 -3.68 -4.35
C GLU A 205 -29.39 -5.11 -4.89
N GLU A 206 -30.11 -5.33 -5.98
CA GLU A 206 -30.30 -6.67 -6.55
C GLU A 206 -29.03 -7.19 -7.21
N LEU A 207 -28.28 -6.33 -7.93
CA LEU A 207 -26.98 -6.67 -8.52
C LEU A 207 -25.94 -6.96 -7.43
N VAL A 208 -25.92 -6.16 -6.38
CA VAL A 208 -25.07 -6.36 -5.20
C VAL A 208 -25.34 -7.71 -4.52
N ARG A 209 -26.62 -8.03 -4.25
CA ARG A 209 -26.99 -9.31 -3.65
C ARG A 209 -26.54 -10.49 -4.52
N ARG A 210 -26.70 -10.39 -5.83
CA ARG A 210 -26.23 -11.41 -6.78
C ARG A 210 -24.70 -11.54 -6.71
N ALA A 211 -23.95 -10.47 -6.79
CA ALA A 211 -22.50 -10.51 -6.72
C ALA A 211 -22.00 -11.16 -5.42
N ILE A 212 -22.58 -10.79 -4.27
CA ILE A 212 -22.23 -11.40 -2.97
C ILE A 212 -22.59 -12.89 -2.95
N SER A 213 -23.76 -13.30 -3.48
CA SER A 213 -24.13 -14.71 -3.55
C SER A 213 -23.25 -15.55 -4.47
N HIS A 214 -22.53 -14.91 -5.40
CA HIS A 214 -21.55 -15.53 -6.32
C HIS A 214 -20.10 -15.38 -5.86
N GLY A 215 -19.86 -14.87 -4.64
CA GLY A 215 -18.53 -14.85 -4.02
C GLY A 215 -17.80 -13.50 -4.08
N ALA A 216 -18.48 -12.39 -4.35
CA ALA A 216 -17.91 -11.08 -4.07
C ALA A 216 -17.67 -10.92 -2.57
N TYR A 217 -16.55 -10.32 -2.20
CA TYR A 217 -16.17 -10.20 -0.79
C TYR A 217 -17.14 -9.31 0.00
N THR A 218 -17.46 -8.16 -0.55
CA THR A 218 -18.43 -7.21 0.01
C THR A 218 -18.85 -6.17 -1.03
N CYS A 219 -19.70 -5.22 -0.61
CA CYS A 219 -20.07 -4.06 -1.39
C CYS A 219 -19.83 -2.77 -0.63
N ILE A 220 -19.35 -1.75 -1.33
CA ILE A 220 -19.16 -0.39 -0.84
C ILE A 220 -20.05 0.55 -1.64
N TYR A 221 -20.76 1.42 -0.92
CA TYR A 221 -21.66 2.39 -1.53
C TYR A 221 -20.96 3.74 -1.77
N LYS A 222 -21.24 4.36 -2.91
CA LYS A 222 -20.83 5.72 -3.22
C LYS A 222 -21.84 6.71 -2.58
N PRO A 223 -21.42 7.85 -1.96
CA PRO A 223 -20.03 8.31 -1.82
C PRO A 223 -19.22 7.46 -0.81
N PHE A 224 -17.94 7.38 -1.03
CA PHE A 224 -17.06 6.48 -0.28
C PHE A 224 -16.89 6.89 1.19
N ASP A 225 -17.09 5.94 2.08
CA ASP A 225 -16.69 6.01 3.48
C ASP A 225 -15.26 5.50 3.61
N VAL A 226 -14.34 6.41 3.91
CA VAL A 226 -12.89 6.13 3.99
C VAL A 226 -12.57 5.09 5.07
N GLU A 227 -13.17 5.21 6.26
CA GLU A 227 -12.93 4.27 7.37
C GLU A 227 -13.38 2.86 6.99
N LYS A 228 -14.53 2.74 6.34
CA LYS A 228 -15.04 1.46 5.87
C LYS A 228 -14.14 0.83 4.81
N ILE A 229 -13.64 1.62 3.85
CA ILE A 229 -12.71 1.14 2.82
C ILE A 229 -11.45 0.57 3.48
N LEU A 230 -10.84 1.35 4.36
CA LEU A 230 -9.58 0.95 5.00
C LEU A 230 -9.76 -0.27 5.91
N THR A 231 -10.88 -0.36 6.62
CA THR A 231 -11.22 -1.54 7.43
C THR A 231 -11.30 -2.80 6.55
N VAL A 232 -12.05 -2.73 5.45
CA VAL A 232 -12.22 -3.88 4.55
C VAL A 232 -10.91 -4.30 3.90
N VAL A 233 -10.10 -3.33 3.44
CA VAL A 233 -8.79 -3.62 2.83
C VAL A 233 -7.85 -4.24 3.86
N GLY A 234 -7.81 -3.72 5.09
CA GLY A 234 -7.01 -4.29 6.19
C GLY A 234 -7.40 -5.73 6.52
N GLU A 235 -8.71 -6.03 6.62
CA GLU A 235 -9.20 -7.39 6.86
C GLU A 235 -8.82 -8.39 5.76
N ILE A 236 -8.81 -7.95 4.50
CA ILE A 236 -8.42 -8.80 3.37
C ILE A 236 -6.91 -8.99 3.39
N SER A 237 -6.13 -7.91 3.54
CA SER A 237 -4.67 -7.95 3.54
C SER A 237 -4.09 -8.88 4.60
N GLN A 238 -4.71 -8.94 5.78
CA GLN A 238 -4.33 -9.87 6.86
C GLN A 238 -4.57 -11.35 6.54
N LYS A 239 -5.45 -11.65 5.58
CA LYS A 239 -5.78 -13.04 5.18
C LYS A 239 -4.95 -13.52 3.99
N ILE A 240 -4.24 -12.62 3.32
CA ILE A 240 -3.40 -12.95 2.18
C ILE A 240 -2.10 -13.58 2.71
N PRO A 241 -1.78 -14.84 2.36
CA PRO A 241 -0.53 -15.44 2.79
C PRO A 241 0.66 -14.68 2.19
N ALA A 242 1.74 -14.54 2.97
CA ALA A 242 2.99 -14.00 2.44
C ALA A 242 3.41 -14.81 1.21
N LYS A 243 3.58 -14.14 0.08
CA LYS A 243 4.06 -14.81 -1.15
C LYS A 243 5.57 -15.00 -1.02
N ASP A 244 6.02 -16.26 -1.11
CA ASP A 244 7.43 -16.66 -1.17
C ASP A 244 8.24 -15.94 -2.26
#